data_d8d3ab73e2dc07cf6391a522e4374031
#
_entry.id   d8d3ab73e2dc07cf6391a522e4374031
#
_cell.length_a   1.000
_cell.length_b   1.000
_cell.length_c   1.000
_cell.angle_alpha   90.00
_cell.angle_beta   90.00
_cell.angle_gamma   90.00
#
_symmetry.space_group_name_H-M   'P 1'
#
loop_
_entity.id
_entity.type
_entity.pdbx_description
1 polymer ?
#
loop_
_entity_poly.entity_id
_entity_poly.type
_entity_poly.pdbx_seq_one_letter_code
_entity_poly.pdbx_strand_id
1 'polypeptide(L)'
;MNKLFIATTVLIAGLVSCNLSKKSVDTTAEVEFTCDDKITYTSTVKGIFDARCTGCHSGSKPAYGIDLTTYESASSVVDKRLTCVIGWEDNCNKMPPSGGQLSAVERQQIQCWIDNGKKL
;
A
#
# COMPACT_ATOMS: atom_id res chain seq x y z
N MET A 1 -3.71 74.65 -41.73
CA MET A 1 -3.80 73.19 -41.86
C MET A 1 -3.20 72.57 -40.62
N ASN A 2 -4.03 72.37 -39.59
CA ASN A 2 -3.59 71.80 -38.29
C ASN A 2 -3.91 70.32 -38.25
N LYS A 3 -2.89 69.53 -38.17
CA LYS A 3 -3.01 68.07 -37.91
C LYS A 3 -2.97 67.82 -36.43
N LEU A 4 -4.14 67.50 -35.88
CA LEU A 4 -4.34 67.13 -34.49
C LEU A 4 -3.93 65.65 -34.34
N PHE A 5 -2.85 65.37 -33.61
CA PHE A 5 -2.44 64.01 -33.26
C PHE A 5 -3.17 63.62 -31.96
N ILE A 6 -4.12 62.72 -32.07
CA ILE A 6 -4.79 62.09 -30.91
C ILE A 6 -3.91 60.92 -30.47
N ALA A 7 -3.25 61.09 -29.35
CA ALA A 7 -2.50 59.99 -28.72
C ALA A 7 -3.51 59.09 -27.92
N THR A 8 -3.76 57.91 -28.43
CA THR A 8 -4.58 56.91 -27.77
C THR A 8 -3.72 56.12 -26.76
N THR A 9 -3.88 56.46 -25.51
CA THR A 9 -3.23 55.73 -24.43
C THR A 9 -3.97 54.40 -24.17
N VAL A 10 -3.41 53.28 -24.57
CA VAL A 10 -3.95 51.95 -24.28
C VAL A 10 -3.52 51.56 -22.88
N LEU A 11 -4.46 51.55 -21.94
CA LEU A 11 -4.28 51.08 -20.58
C LEU A 11 -4.42 49.56 -20.58
N ILE A 12 -3.28 48.85 -20.56
CA ILE A 12 -3.26 47.38 -20.42
C ILE A 12 -3.46 47.09 -18.94
N ALA A 13 -4.68 46.78 -18.53
CA ALA A 13 -4.97 46.21 -17.21
C ALA A 13 -4.48 44.75 -17.18
N GLY A 14 -3.32 44.53 -16.57
CA GLY A 14 -2.79 43.19 -16.31
C GLY A 14 -3.68 42.48 -15.29
N LEU A 15 -4.46 41.51 -15.76
CA LEU A 15 -5.15 40.55 -14.89
C LEU A 15 -4.08 39.58 -14.33
N VAL A 16 -3.63 39.87 -13.12
CA VAL A 16 -2.88 38.90 -12.33
C VAL A 16 -3.85 37.79 -11.92
N SER A 17 -3.86 36.73 -12.70
CA SER A 17 -4.57 35.49 -12.38
C SER A 17 -3.83 34.82 -11.22
N CYS A 18 -4.24 35.05 -9.99
CA CYS A 18 -3.81 34.26 -8.85
C CYS A 18 -4.33 32.84 -9.02
N ASN A 19 -3.50 31.99 -9.63
CA ASN A 19 -3.72 30.55 -9.66
C ASN A 19 -3.45 30.04 -8.24
N LEU A 20 -4.46 30.06 -7.34
CA LEU A 20 -4.44 29.31 -6.10
C LEU A 20 -4.58 27.82 -6.45
N SER A 21 -3.47 27.20 -6.80
CA SER A 21 -3.34 25.76 -6.68
C SER A 21 -3.62 25.41 -5.22
N LYS A 22 -4.84 24.97 -4.93
CA LYS A 22 -5.14 24.24 -3.71
C LYS A 22 -4.34 22.94 -3.78
N LYS A 23 -3.07 23.00 -3.41
CA LYS A 23 -2.33 21.84 -2.98
C LYS A 23 -3.01 21.41 -1.67
N SER A 24 -3.96 20.49 -1.76
CA SER A 24 -4.41 19.73 -0.62
C SER A 24 -3.17 19.04 -0.08
N VAL A 25 -2.65 19.57 1.02
CA VAL A 25 -1.66 18.88 1.84
C VAL A 25 -2.43 17.74 2.48
N ASP A 26 -2.51 16.62 1.77
CA ASP A 26 -2.81 15.33 2.37
C ASP A 26 -1.59 14.98 3.22
N THR A 27 -1.68 15.34 4.51
CA THR A 27 -0.68 14.97 5.51
C THR A 27 -0.95 13.53 5.96
N THR A 28 -1.04 12.63 5.02
CA THR A 28 -0.71 11.23 5.23
C THR A 28 0.77 11.16 4.93
N ALA A 29 1.61 11.18 5.98
CA ALA A 29 3.00 10.81 5.84
C ALA A 29 2.97 9.38 5.28
N GLU A 30 3.12 9.23 3.97
CA GLU A 30 3.46 7.95 3.37
C GLU A 30 4.80 7.58 4.00
N VAL A 31 4.74 6.68 4.98
CA VAL A 31 5.95 6.03 5.48
C VAL A 31 6.46 5.24 4.30
N GLU A 32 7.48 5.76 3.63
CA GLU A 32 8.13 5.07 2.52
C GLU A 32 8.68 3.76 3.06
N PHE A 33 7.97 2.68 2.75
CA PHE A 33 8.37 1.34 3.18
C PHE A 33 9.59 0.91 2.37
N THR A 34 10.69 0.66 3.04
CA THR A 34 11.89 0.11 2.43
C THR A 34 11.99 -1.37 2.76
N CYS A 35 12.03 -2.21 1.73
CA CYS A 35 12.26 -3.63 1.88
C CYS A 35 13.72 -3.87 2.25
N ASP A 36 13.98 -4.42 3.42
CA ASP A 36 15.32 -4.78 3.87
C ASP A 36 15.41 -6.25 4.32
N ASP A 37 16.64 -6.73 4.50
CA ASP A 37 16.95 -8.09 4.91
C ASP A 37 16.49 -8.47 6.31
N LYS A 38 16.09 -7.49 7.13
CA LYS A 38 15.65 -7.70 8.52
C LYS A 38 14.20 -8.14 8.58
N ILE A 39 13.47 -8.04 7.46
CA ILE A 39 12.10 -8.55 7.37
C ILE A 39 12.17 -10.05 7.18
N THR A 40 12.02 -10.77 8.29
CA THR A 40 12.01 -12.23 8.36
C THR A 40 10.68 -12.74 8.92
N TYR A 41 10.49 -14.05 8.88
CA TYR A 41 9.32 -14.65 9.52
C TYR A 41 9.25 -14.29 11.00
N THR A 42 10.33 -14.56 11.74
CA THR A 42 10.37 -14.38 13.20
C THR A 42 10.27 -12.91 13.61
N SER A 43 10.94 -12.02 12.89
CA SER A 43 10.97 -10.59 13.26
C SER A 43 9.68 -9.84 12.93
N THR A 44 8.95 -10.29 11.89
CA THR A 44 7.89 -9.47 11.32
C THR A 44 6.65 -10.28 10.93
N VAL A 45 6.80 -11.28 10.06
CA VAL A 45 5.65 -11.90 9.39
C VAL A 45 4.82 -12.74 10.34
N LYS A 46 5.45 -13.43 11.30
CA LYS A 46 4.75 -14.20 12.31
C LYS A 46 3.74 -13.36 13.07
N GLY A 47 4.11 -12.15 13.50
CA GLY A 47 3.20 -11.25 14.22
C GLY A 47 1.99 -10.84 13.38
N ILE A 48 2.17 -10.62 12.09
CA ILE A 48 1.08 -10.32 11.16
C ILE A 48 0.17 -11.54 11.01
N PHE A 49 0.73 -12.72 10.79
CA PHE A 49 -0.05 -13.96 10.64
C PHE A 49 -0.84 -14.29 11.91
N ASP A 50 -0.20 -14.17 13.07
CA ASP A 50 -0.87 -14.42 14.38
C ASP A 50 -2.07 -13.47 14.57
N ALA A 51 -1.91 -12.20 14.21
CA ALA A 51 -2.96 -11.20 14.42
C ALA A 51 -4.10 -11.28 13.38
N ARG A 52 -3.81 -11.70 12.15
CA ARG A 52 -4.71 -11.52 11.01
C ARG A 52 -5.16 -12.81 10.33
N CYS A 53 -4.44 -13.91 10.50
CA CYS A 53 -4.61 -15.11 9.68
C CYS A 53 -4.89 -16.38 10.49
N THR A 54 -4.16 -16.59 11.59
CA THR A 54 -4.20 -17.86 12.34
C THR A 54 -5.54 -18.13 13.01
N GLY A 55 -6.41 -17.12 13.18
CA GLY A 55 -7.78 -17.35 13.62
C GLY A 55 -8.57 -18.35 12.76
N CYS A 56 -8.24 -18.44 11.47
CA CYS A 56 -8.83 -19.40 10.54
C CYS A 56 -7.79 -20.40 9.98
N HIS A 57 -6.53 -20.00 9.92
CA HIS A 57 -5.43 -20.77 9.33
C HIS A 57 -4.54 -21.41 10.41
N SER A 58 -5.16 -22.18 11.30
CA SER A 58 -4.49 -22.90 12.41
C SER A 58 -5.23 -24.16 12.81
N GLY A 59 -4.60 -24.95 13.70
CA GLY A 59 -5.19 -26.14 14.32
C GLY A 59 -5.22 -27.37 13.42
N SER A 60 -5.97 -28.39 13.85
CA SER A 60 -6.01 -29.71 13.16
C SER A 60 -6.74 -29.71 11.84
N LYS A 61 -7.54 -28.68 11.54
CA LYS A 61 -8.29 -28.51 10.29
C LYS A 61 -8.28 -27.03 9.88
N PRO A 62 -7.13 -26.52 9.48
CA PRO A 62 -7.03 -25.13 9.06
C PRO A 62 -7.84 -24.88 7.78
N ALA A 63 -8.33 -23.66 7.60
CA ALA A 63 -9.10 -23.27 6.42
C ALA A 63 -8.31 -23.59 5.13
N TYR A 64 -8.94 -24.26 4.22
CA TYR A 64 -8.34 -24.72 2.95
C TYR A 64 -7.07 -25.60 3.12
N GLY A 65 -6.85 -26.19 4.30
CA GLY A 65 -5.64 -26.96 4.59
C GLY A 65 -4.36 -26.12 4.73
N ILE A 66 -4.50 -24.80 4.85
CA ILE A 66 -3.39 -23.86 4.96
C ILE A 66 -3.16 -23.53 6.43
N ASP A 67 -2.04 -23.97 6.99
CA ASP A 67 -1.59 -23.64 8.33
C ASP A 67 -0.52 -22.54 8.28
N LEU A 68 -0.74 -21.45 9.01
CA LEU A 68 0.18 -20.30 9.07
C LEU A 68 0.79 -20.09 10.46
N THR A 69 0.72 -21.10 11.33
CA THR A 69 1.19 -20.98 12.72
C THR A 69 2.68 -21.15 12.91
N THR A 70 3.34 -21.89 12.00
CA THR A 70 4.79 -22.13 12.06
C THR A 70 5.50 -21.65 10.80
N TYR A 71 6.79 -21.40 10.92
CA TYR A 71 7.60 -21.01 9.76
C TYR A 71 7.57 -22.09 8.67
N GLU A 72 7.73 -23.35 9.04
CA GLU A 72 7.79 -24.48 8.10
C GLU A 72 6.48 -24.59 7.31
N SER A 73 5.34 -24.55 8.00
CA SER A 73 4.03 -24.62 7.34
C SER A 73 3.79 -23.38 6.48
N ALA A 74 4.02 -22.18 7.01
CA ALA A 74 3.81 -20.94 6.28
C ALA A 74 4.72 -20.83 5.06
N SER A 75 6.01 -21.10 5.18
CA SER A 75 6.96 -20.99 4.08
C SER A 75 6.71 -21.99 2.95
N SER A 76 6.07 -23.13 3.27
CA SER A 76 5.73 -24.16 2.27
C SER A 76 4.51 -23.82 1.43
N VAL A 77 3.53 -23.10 2.00
CA VAL A 77 2.24 -22.81 1.34
C VAL A 77 2.13 -21.38 0.81
N VAL A 78 2.91 -20.44 1.36
CA VAL A 78 2.89 -19.04 0.93
C VAL A 78 3.72 -18.85 -0.34
N ASP A 79 3.08 -18.33 -1.35
CA ASP A 79 3.68 -17.93 -2.61
C ASP A 79 3.19 -16.52 -3.03
N LYS A 80 3.51 -16.12 -4.25
CA LYS A 80 3.06 -14.83 -4.81
C LYS A 80 1.54 -14.69 -4.92
N ARG A 81 0.78 -15.79 -4.83
CA ARG A 81 -0.68 -15.73 -4.82
C ARG A 81 -1.21 -15.10 -3.53
N LEU A 82 -0.46 -15.19 -2.43
CA LEU A 82 -0.84 -14.53 -1.19
C LEU A 82 -1.00 -13.02 -1.40
N THR A 83 -0.12 -12.38 -2.16
CA THR A 83 -0.20 -10.91 -2.38
C THR A 83 -1.49 -10.49 -3.08
N CYS A 84 -1.96 -11.30 -4.04
CA CYS A 84 -3.25 -11.08 -4.69
C CYS A 84 -4.41 -11.15 -3.68
N VAL A 85 -4.46 -12.18 -2.84
CA VAL A 85 -5.58 -12.37 -1.90
C VAL A 85 -5.60 -11.35 -0.78
N ILE A 86 -4.43 -10.93 -0.26
CA ILE A 86 -4.35 -9.88 0.77
C ILE A 86 -4.45 -8.47 0.19
N GLY A 87 -4.11 -8.31 -1.09
CA GLY A 87 -4.31 -7.08 -1.87
C GLY A 87 -5.77 -6.83 -2.22
N TRP A 88 -6.62 -7.86 -2.06
CA TRP A 88 -8.02 -7.83 -2.48
C TRP A 88 -8.18 -7.52 -3.96
N GLU A 89 -7.22 -7.99 -4.76
CA GLU A 89 -7.23 -7.80 -6.20
C GLU A 89 -8.41 -8.54 -6.86
N ASP A 90 -8.86 -8.02 -7.98
CA ASP A 90 -9.89 -8.68 -8.78
C ASP A 90 -9.39 -10.07 -9.20
N ASN A 91 -10.29 -11.05 -9.20
CA ASN A 91 -10.02 -12.47 -9.47
C ASN A 91 -9.29 -13.24 -8.36
N CYS A 92 -9.05 -12.67 -7.20
CA CYS A 92 -8.57 -13.38 -6.01
C CYS A 92 -9.61 -13.40 -4.90
N ASN A 93 -9.65 -14.48 -4.13
CA ASN A 93 -10.45 -14.53 -2.90
C ASN A 93 -9.87 -13.52 -1.90
N LYS A 94 -10.71 -12.62 -1.41
CA LYS A 94 -10.29 -11.59 -0.46
C LYS A 94 -9.95 -12.22 0.90
N MET A 95 -8.73 -11.96 1.37
CA MET A 95 -8.26 -12.40 2.70
C MET A 95 -7.71 -11.20 3.49
N PRO A 96 -8.04 -11.10 4.78
CA PRO A 96 -9.06 -11.86 5.51
C PRO A 96 -10.46 -11.61 4.94
N PRO A 97 -11.40 -12.58 5.04
CA PRO A 97 -12.76 -12.39 4.55
C PRO A 97 -13.59 -11.48 5.47
N SER A 98 -13.09 -11.22 6.67
CA SER A 98 -13.68 -10.34 7.69
C SER A 98 -12.59 -9.57 8.43
N GLY A 99 -12.97 -8.51 9.16
CA GLY A 99 -12.01 -7.70 9.92
C GLY A 99 -11.21 -6.68 9.08
N GLY A 100 -11.57 -6.51 7.81
CA GLY A 100 -10.94 -5.53 6.93
C GLY A 100 -9.63 -6.01 6.28
N GLN A 101 -9.21 -5.30 5.25
CA GLN A 101 -7.96 -5.55 4.55
C GLN A 101 -6.75 -5.28 5.47
N LEU A 102 -5.64 -5.96 5.23
CA LEU A 102 -4.36 -5.63 5.85
C LEU A 102 -3.96 -4.20 5.47
N SER A 103 -3.26 -3.51 6.37
CA SER A 103 -2.68 -2.21 6.05
C SER A 103 -1.68 -2.30 4.89
N ALA A 104 -1.39 -1.19 4.24
CA ALA A 104 -0.40 -1.15 3.17
C ALA A 104 0.97 -1.65 3.65
N VAL A 105 1.36 -1.27 4.86
CA VAL A 105 2.65 -1.68 5.46
C VAL A 105 2.68 -3.19 5.71
N GLU A 106 1.64 -3.79 6.30
CA GLU A 106 1.57 -5.25 6.52
C GLU A 106 1.69 -6.02 5.21
N ARG A 107 0.99 -5.57 4.15
CA ARG A 107 1.08 -6.20 2.83
C ARG A 107 2.48 -6.09 2.23
N GLN A 108 3.12 -4.92 2.33
CA GLN A 108 4.47 -4.70 1.85
C GLN A 108 5.50 -5.53 2.61
N GLN A 109 5.35 -5.69 3.93
CA GLN A 109 6.21 -6.53 4.74
C GLN A 109 6.11 -8.01 4.35
N ILE A 110 4.90 -8.52 4.12
CA ILE A 110 4.70 -9.89 3.64
C ILE A 110 5.31 -10.07 2.23
N GLN A 111 5.08 -9.12 1.32
CA GLN A 111 5.66 -9.16 -0.01
C GLN A 111 7.18 -9.18 0.03
N CYS A 112 7.77 -8.29 0.83
CA CYS A 112 9.21 -8.22 1.03
C CYS A 112 9.78 -9.55 1.54
N TRP A 113 9.12 -10.18 2.51
CA TRP A 113 9.53 -11.48 3.02
C TRP A 113 9.50 -12.57 1.93
N ILE A 114 8.49 -12.57 1.09
CA ILE A 114 8.38 -13.52 -0.04
C ILE A 114 9.53 -13.29 -1.04
N ASP A 115 9.77 -12.04 -1.42
CA ASP A 115 10.78 -11.67 -2.42
C ASP A 115 12.21 -11.92 -1.92
N ASN A 116 12.43 -11.80 -0.61
CA ASN A 116 13.70 -12.13 0.05
C ASN A 116 13.89 -13.64 0.32
N GLY A 117 13.07 -14.49 -0.30
CA GLY A 117 13.19 -15.95 -0.20
C GLY A 117 12.64 -16.54 1.10
N LYS A 118 11.73 -15.83 1.75
CA LYS A 118 11.01 -16.31 2.95
C LYS A 118 11.95 -16.68 4.11
N LYS A 119 12.88 -15.81 4.44
CA LYS A 119 13.86 -16.04 5.55
C LYS A 119 13.14 -16.24 6.90
N LEU A 120 13.73 -17.12 7.75
CA LEU A 120 13.23 -17.39 9.11
C LEU A 120 13.36 -16.19 10.05
#